data_b909d663cefa17d9d39c16fbb1eb89b5
#
_entry.id   b909d663cefa17d9d39c16fbb1eb89b5
#
_cell.length_a   1.000
_cell.length_b   1.000
_cell.length_c   1.000
_cell.angle_alpha   90.00
_cell.angle_beta   90.00
_cell.angle_gamma   90.00
#
_symmetry.space_group_name_H-M   'P 1'
#
loop_
_entity.id
_entity.type
_entity.pdbx_description
1 polymer ?
#
loop_
_entity_poly.entity_id
_entity_poly.type
_entity_poly.pdbx_seq_one_letter_code
_entity_poly.pdbx_strand_id
1 'polypeptide(L)'
;MDRILDIAKDFGLDIYDRNYEKTSAGLMPNHCFPEKYKENIKGSLKYYEIDKAYKGYKVMINVNTVKNSPTMFSRRVFEGLACGTPVISTYAKGVNNLLGDLVYISEDERDIKDAFQFLLNSEEHYRKKAMKGIREVLKNHTYTQRLNKIVDKIGLNFKSELPRVTVLGFANSEEEFHNLIKKFEKQTYQNKELCILIDLFPGYLELFNSYNNKNVKTFIKSYFHNYQNIKEWLNTPYCAYFSSNDYYGENYLLDLMLSTTFTDSEVIGKRNHFAYIDNKLVESHTNSEYEYVHNLKIASSVFKMDIFSKENLSDLLSDIEKGKDFSGYYKQGSRLFSNDKFNYVENGGSITAMEQLKQIEI
;
A
#
# COMPACT_ATOMS: atom_id res chain seq x y z
N MET A 1 -16.88 27.79 5.43
CA MET A 1 -17.61 26.51 5.59
C MET A 1 -18.70 26.37 4.53
N ASP A 2 -19.65 27.27 4.49
CA ASP A 2 -20.85 27.12 3.63
C ASP A 2 -20.53 26.92 2.16
N ARG A 3 -19.59 27.68 1.58
CA ARG A 3 -19.23 27.59 0.17
C ARG A 3 -18.89 26.16 -0.27
N ILE A 4 -17.99 25.46 0.44
CA ILE A 4 -17.59 24.09 0.07
C ILE A 4 -18.73 23.07 0.30
N LEU A 5 -19.55 23.27 1.34
CA LEU A 5 -20.70 22.41 1.61
C LEU A 5 -21.83 22.63 0.59
N ASP A 6 -22.06 23.87 0.15
CA ASP A 6 -23.04 24.17 -0.89
C ASP A 6 -22.68 23.48 -2.22
N ILE A 7 -21.41 23.52 -2.60
CA ILE A 7 -20.92 22.79 -3.77
C ILE A 7 -21.08 21.27 -3.60
N ALA A 8 -20.72 20.73 -2.43
CA ALA A 8 -20.78 19.30 -2.17
C ALA A 8 -22.20 18.72 -2.20
N LYS A 9 -23.24 19.53 -1.98
CA LYS A 9 -24.64 19.09 -2.13
C LYS A 9 -24.93 18.53 -3.52
N ASP A 10 -24.35 19.12 -4.56
CA ASP A 10 -24.51 18.65 -5.95
C ASP A 10 -23.87 17.28 -6.20
N PHE A 11 -23.00 16.83 -5.29
CA PHE A 11 -22.26 15.56 -5.35
C PHE A 11 -22.66 14.55 -4.28
N GLY A 12 -23.80 14.73 -3.62
CA GLY A 12 -24.33 13.79 -2.64
C GLY A 12 -23.71 13.94 -1.25
N LEU A 13 -23.74 15.18 -0.70
CA LEU A 13 -23.24 15.47 0.64
C LEU A 13 -24.03 14.75 1.73
N ASP A 14 -23.31 14.03 2.60
CA ASP A 14 -23.79 13.54 3.88
C ASP A 14 -22.98 14.16 5.03
N ILE A 15 -23.65 14.55 6.10
CA ILE A 15 -23.06 15.19 7.28
C ILE A 15 -23.32 14.32 8.52
N TYR A 16 -22.25 13.94 9.21
CA TYR A 16 -22.33 13.36 10.55
C TYR A 16 -21.93 14.42 11.58
N ASP A 17 -22.92 14.92 12.32
CA ASP A 17 -22.70 15.95 13.34
C ASP A 17 -22.49 15.32 14.71
N ARG A 18 -21.30 15.48 15.29
CA ARG A 18 -20.96 14.97 16.63
C ARG A 18 -21.89 15.52 17.74
N ASN A 19 -22.54 16.67 17.50
CA ASN A 19 -23.45 17.30 18.44
C ASN A 19 -24.94 17.00 18.14
N TYR A 20 -25.25 16.17 17.17
CA TYR A 20 -26.59 15.91 16.65
C TYR A 20 -27.63 15.68 17.74
N GLU A 21 -27.35 14.82 18.71
CA GLU A 21 -28.29 14.50 19.81
C GLU A 21 -28.60 15.74 20.66
N LYS A 22 -27.58 16.56 20.96
CA LYS A 22 -27.73 17.78 21.77
C LYS A 22 -28.43 18.91 21.01
N THR A 23 -28.05 19.06 19.71
CA THR A 23 -28.66 20.10 18.86
C THR A 23 -30.12 19.77 18.57
N SER A 24 -30.45 18.52 18.28
CA SER A 24 -31.80 18.05 18.06
C SER A 24 -32.70 18.16 19.33
N ALA A 25 -32.12 18.03 20.51
CA ALA A 25 -32.80 18.23 21.77
C ALA A 25 -32.90 19.72 22.22
N GLY A 26 -32.39 20.65 21.38
CA GLY A 26 -32.39 22.08 21.68
C GLY A 26 -31.41 22.53 22.77
N LEU A 27 -30.50 21.63 23.22
CA LEU A 27 -29.53 21.90 24.28
C LEU A 27 -28.32 22.73 23.81
N MET A 28 -28.07 22.79 22.49
CA MET A 28 -26.95 23.53 21.88
C MET A 28 -27.38 24.30 20.64
N PRO A 29 -28.28 25.30 20.74
CA PRO A 29 -28.85 25.96 19.57
C PRO A 29 -27.82 26.69 18.69
N ASN A 30 -26.72 27.16 19.28
CA ASN A 30 -25.65 27.88 18.56
C ASN A 30 -24.68 26.93 17.81
N HIS A 31 -24.86 25.62 17.88
CA HIS A 31 -24.00 24.63 17.23
C HIS A 31 -24.72 23.86 16.13
N CYS A 32 -25.93 24.28 15.75
CA CYS A 32 -26.68 23.68 14.68
C CYS A 32 -26.07 24.05 13.31
N PHE A 33 -26.10 23.11 12.40
CA PHE A 33 -25.90 23.44 10.98
C PHE A 33 -27.05 24.31 10.49
N PRO A 34 -26.82 25.21 9.50
CA PRO A 34 -27.88 25.97 8.83
C PRO A 34 -28.98 25.04 8.31
N GLU A 35 -30.24 25.50 8.37
CA GLU A 35 -31.44 24.74 7.95
C GLU A 35 -31.30 24.15 6.54
N LYS A 36 -30.60 24.84 5.63
CA LYS A 36 -30.34 24.41 4.25
C LYS A 36 -29.59 23.06 4.13
N TYR A 37 -28.98 22.56 5.22
CA TYR A 37 -28.28 21.26 5.27
C TYR A 37 -29.03 20.18 6.05
N LYS A 38 -30.23 20.46 6.54
CA LYS A 38 -30.99 19.53 7.40
C LYS A 38 -31.17 18.15 6.78
N GLU A 39 -31.49 18.07 5.51
CA GLU A 39 -31.68 16.81 4.79
C GLU A 39 -30.37 16.04 4.57
N ASN A 40 -29.23 16.73 4.64
CA ASN A 40 -27.91 16.13 4.49
C ASN A 40 -27.39 15.53 5.81
N ILE A 41 -27.97 15.90 6.96
CA ILE A 41 -27.53 15.42 8.28
C ILE A 41 -28.06 14.00 8.49
N LYS A 42 -27.14 13.03 8.62
CA LYS A 42 -27.43 11.60 8.83
C LYS A 42 -27.40 11.19 10.31
N GLY A 43 -27.12 12.12 11.21
CA GLY A 43 -27.00 11.86 12.64
C GLY A 43 -25.58 12.05 13.16
N SER A 44 -25.21 11.28 14.20
CA SER A 44 -23.86 11.27 14.76
C SER A 44 -23.21 9.90 14.62
N LEU A 45 -21.87 9.87 14.66
CA LEU A 45 -21.08 8.65 14.75
C LEU A 45 -20.28 8.67 16.05
N LYS A 46 -20.23 7.54 16.74
CA LYS A 46 -19.34 7.35 17.88
C LYS A 46 -17.89 7.25 17.38
N TYR A 47 -16.93 7.56 18.25
CA TYR A 47 -15.52 7.57 17.87
C TYR A 47 -15.05 6.25 17.23
N TYR A 48 -15.50 5.11 17.73
CA TYR A 48 -15.16 3.78 17.20
C TYR A 48 -15.92 3.38 15.93
N GLU A 49 -16.81 4.24 15.42
CA GLU A 49 -17.57 4.03 14.18
C GLU A 49 -17.13 4.97 13.06
N ILE A 50 -16.25 5.92 13.36
CA ILE A 50 -15.90 7.01 12.40
C ILE A 50 -15.16 6.49 11.16
N ASP A 51 -14.46 5.38 11.29
CA ASP A 51 -13.78 4.71 10.16
C ASP A 51 -14.78 4.21 9.11
N LYS A 52 -16.02 3.87 9.49
CA LYS A 52 -17.09 3.49 8.55
C LYS A 52 -17.45 4.64 7.62
N ALA A 53 -17.49 5.88 8.16
CA ALA A 53 -17.68 7.06 7.31
C ALA A 53 -16.49 7.29 6.39
N TYR A 54 -15.25 7.19 6.87
CA TYR A 54 -14.08 7.38 6.01
C TYR A 54 -14.02 6.34 4.89
N LYS A 55 -14.29 5.07 5.16
CA LYS A 55 -14.26 3.99 4.16
C LYS A 55 -15.51 3.94 3.29
N GLY A 56 -16.65 4.44 3.77
CA GLY A 56 -17.94 4.36 3.09
C GLY A 56 -18.20 5.44 2.05
N TYR A 57 -17.37 6.49 1.99
CA TYR A 57 -17.53 7.62 1.07
C TYR A 57 -16.32 7.77 0.15
N LYS A 58 -16.57 8.13 -1.11
CA LYS A 58 -15.49 8.34 -2.09
C LYS A 58 -14.64 9.57 -1.79
N VAL A 59 -15.19 10.61 -1.18
CA VAL A 59 -14.49 11.87 -0.91
C VAL A 59 -14.83 12.36 0.49
N MET A 60 -13.84 12.81 1.22
CA MET A 60 -14.01 13.47 2.51
C MET A 60 -13.78 14.98 2.37
N ILE A 61 -14.67 15.77 2.98
CA ILE A 61 -14.52 17.22 3.06
C ILE A 61 -13.87 17.60 4.39
N ASN A 62 -12.86 18.45 4.34
CA ASN A 62 -12.25 19.04 5.52
C ASN A 62 -12.38 20.58 5.50
N VAL A 63 -12.96 21.11 6.56
CA VAL A 63 -13.09 22.57 6.76
C VAL A 63 -12.17 23.01 7.89
N ASN A 64 -11.33 23.99 7.63
CA ASN A 64 -10.37 24.51 8.58
C ASN A 64 -10.81 25.87 9.12
N THR A 65 -10.84 25.99 10.45
CA THR A 65 -11.07 27.27 11.15
C THR A 65 -9.77 28.07 11.26
N VAL A 66 -8.65 27.37 11.51
CA VAL A 66 -7.33 27.99 11.67
C VAL A 66 -6.55 27.84 10.37
N LYS A 67 -6.38 28.96 9.65
CA LYS A 67 -5.76 28.97 8.31
C LYS A 67 -4.24 29.15 8.34
N ASN A 68 -3.71 29.96 9.24
CA ASN A 68 -2.32 30.44 9.19
C ASN A 68 -1.34 29.64 10.05
N SER A 69 -1.81 28.71 10.88
CA SER A 69 -0.92 27.86 11.66
C SER A 69 -0.22 26.83 10.77
N PRO A 70 1.13 26.70 10.89
CA PRO A 70 1.88 25.72 10.10
C PRO A 70 1.65 24.27 10.52
N THR A 71 1.04 24.04 11.69
CA THR A 71 0.91 22.71 12.29
C THR A 71 -0.50 22.37 12.79
N MET A 72 -1.39 23.37 12.92
CA MET A 72 -2.70 23.17 13.51
C MET A 72 -3.76 22.92 12.43
N PHE A 73 -4.19 21.67 12.32
CA PHE A 73 -5.30 21.24 11.50
C PHE A 73 -5.92 19.93 12.04
N SER A 74 -7.05 19.53 11.49
CA SER A 74 -7.78 18.39 11.99
C SER A 74 -7.06 17.06 11.68
N ARG A 75 -6.98 16.18 12.69
CA ARG A 75 -6.47 14.82 12.57
C ARG A 75 -7.20 13.98 11.52
N ARG A 76 -8.48 14.29 11.25
CA ARG A 76 -9.29 13.58 10.24
C ARG A 76 -8.67 13.55 8.85
N VAL A 77 -7.83 14.52 8.50
CA VAL A 77 -7.13 14.55 7.20
C VAL A 77 -6.21 13.32 7.08
N PHE A 78 -5.44 13.01 8.12
CA PHE A 78 -4.61 11.80 8.15
C PHE A 78 -5.46 10.52 8.18
N GLU A 79 -6.53 10.51 8.97
CA GLU A 79 -7.41 9.36 9.13
C GLU A 79 -8.13 9.02 7.82
N GLY A 80 -8.66 10.03 7.11
CA GLY A 80 -9.28 9.85 5.79
C GLY A 80 -8.30 9.32 4.76
N LEU A 81 -7.11 9.93 4.65
CA LEU A 81 -6.07 9.46 3.73
C LEU A 81 -5.61 8.04 4.06
N ALA A 82 -5.45 7.68 5.35
CA ALA A 82 -5.09 6.33 5.77
C ALA A 82 -6.17 5.29 5.41
N CYS A 83 -7.43 5.70 5.37
CA CYS A 83 -8.55 4.86 4.93
C CYS A 83 -8.72 4.78 3.40
N GLY A 84 -7.85 5.44 2.64
CA GLY A 84 -7.93 5.49 1.18
C GLY A 84 -9.00 6.43 0.66
N THR A 85 -9.42 7.42 1.45
CA THR A 85 -10.43 8.40 1.07
C THR A 85 -9.76 9.72 0.72
N PRO A 86 -9.75 10.12 -0.56
CA PRO A 86 -9.26 11.43 -0.99
C PRO A 86 -9.94 12.58 -0.26
N VAL A 87 -9.20 13.64 0.01
CA VAL A 87 -9.67 14.79 0.80
C VAL A 87 -9.71 16.04 -0.05
N ILE A 88 -10.85 16.76 0.00
CA ILE A 88 -10.99 18.12 -0.49
C ILE A 88 -11.07 19.03 0.74
N SER A 89 -10.23 20.04 0.82
CA SER A 89 -10.06 20.87 2.03
C SER A 89 -10.12 22.36 1.70
N THR A 90 -10.71 23.13 2.60
CA THR A 90 -10.44 24.58 2.62
C THR A 90 -8.98 24.82 3.00
N TYR A 91 -8.46 25.98 2.64
CA TYR A 91 -7.05 26.30 2.92
C TYR A 91 -6.68 26.20 4.42
N ALA A 92 -5.57 25.55 4.67
CA ALA A 92 -4.84 25.62 5.94
C ALA A 92 -3.34 25.41 5.65
N LYS A 93 -2.51 26.31 6.16
CA LYS A 93 -1.06 26.28 5.96
C LYS A 93 -0.43 24.95 6.40
N GLY A 94 -0.89 24.38 7.52
CA GLY A 94 -0.41 23.10 8.01
C GLY A 94 -0.74 21.92 7.09
N VAL A 95 -1.95 21.88 6.51
CA VAL A 95 -2.33 20.85 5.52
C VAL A 95 -1.51 21.01 4.25
N ASN A 96 -1.40 22.25 3.74
CA ASN A 96 -0.62 22.53 2.53
C ASN A 96 0.85 22.14 2.67
N ASN A 97 1.48 22.47 3.80
CA ASN A 97 2.90 22.18 4.03
C ASN A 97 3.21 20.68 4.16
N LEU A 98 2.29 19.90 4.72
CA LEU A 98 2.54 18.48 5.03
C LEU A 98 1.92 17.53 3.99
N LEU A 99 0.81 17.91 3.36
CA LEU A 99 -0.03 17.02 2.55
C LEU A 99 -0.53 17.70 1.27
N GLY A 100 0.07 18.84 0.86
CA GLY A 100 -0.42 19.65 -0.26
C GLY A 100 -0.55 18.90 -1.58
N ASP A 101 0.37 17.96 -1.84
CA ASP A 101 0.34 17.13 -3.04
C ASP A 101 -0.73 16.02 -3.00
N LEU A 102 -1.30 15.75 -1.81
CA LEU A 102 -2.25 14.66 -1.58
C LEU A 102 -3.68 15.13 -1.36
N VAL A 103 -3.85 16.37 -0.91
CA VAL A 103 -5.14 16.96 -0.59
C VAL A 103 -5.48 18.04 -1.62
N TYR A 104 -6.69 18.04 -2.13
CA TYR A 104 -7.16 19.15 -2.95
C TYR A 104 -7.50 20.34 -2.05
N ILE A 105 -6.71 21.41 -2.14
CA ILE A 105 -6.83 22.59 -1.27
C ILE A 105 -7.22 23.79 -2.11
N SER A 106 -8.46 24.26 -1.96
CA SER A 106 -8.91 25.51 -2.61
C SER A 106 -10.01 26.18 -1.82
N GLU A 107 -10.17 27.49 -2.06
CA GLU A 107 -11.33 28.30 -1.66
C GLU A 107 -12.11 28.82 -2.87
N ASP A 108 -11.62 28.54 -4.06
CA ASP A 108 -12.32 28.84 -5.32
C ASP A 108 -13.37 27.78 -5.64
N GLU A 109 -14.55 28.22 -6.07
CA GLU A 109 -15.67 27.31 -6.35
C GLU A 109 -15.41 26.40 -7.54
N ARG A 110 -14.72 26.91 -8.55
CA ARG A 110 -14.41 26.17 -9.78
C ARG A 110 -13.44 25.03 -9.49
N ASP A 111 -12.36 25.36 -8.78
CA ASP A 111 -11.36 24.35 -8.39
C ASP A 111 -11.98 23.24 -7.54
N ILE A 112 -12.89 23.60 -6.61
CA ILE A 112 -13.57 22.62 -5.75
C ILE A 112 -14.49 21.72 -6.58
N LYS A 113 -15.26 22.28 -7.53
CA LYS A 113 -16.10 21.49 -8.44
C LYS A 113 -15.28 20.57 -9.33
N ASP A 114 -14.19 21.08 -9.89
CA ASP A 114 -13.28 20.31 -10.73
C ASP A 114 -12.66 19.14 -9.94
N ALA A 115 -12.26 19.36 -8.68
CA ALA A 115 -11.75 18.31 -7.80
C ALA A 115 -12.79 17.21 -7.55
N PHE A 116 -14.05 17.55 -7.28
CA PHE A 116 -15.13 16.58 -7.14
C PHE A 116 -15.35 15.80 -8.43
N GLN A 117 -15.48 16.49 -9.56
CA GLN A 117 -15.70 15.86 -10.86
C GLN A 117 -14.56 14.91 -11.21
N PHE A 118 -13.33 15.31 -10.98
CA PHE A 118 -12.15 14.53 -11.29
C PHE A 118 -12.05 13.26 -10.43
N LEU A 119 -12.34 13.37 -9.12
CA LEU A 119 -12.33 12.21 -8.22
C LEU A 119 -13.49 11.25 -8.45
N LEU A 120 -14.67 11.76 -8.85
CA LEU A 120 -15.87 10.93 -8.96
C LEU A 120 -16.04 10.30 -10.36
N ASN A 121 -15.48 10.93 -11.42
CA ASN A 121 -15.66 10.48 -12.80
C ASN A 121 -14.51 9.60 -13.33
N SER A 122 -13.37 9.54 -12.62
CA SER A 122 -12.23 8.72 -13.01
C SER A 122 -11.83 7.76 -11.89
N GLU A 123 -12.26 6.51 -12.00
CA GLU A 123 -11.92 5.46 -11.01
C GLU A 123 -10.40 5.26 -10.91
N GLU A 124 -9.67 5.26 -12.02
CA GLU A 124 -8.21 5.14 -12.02
C GLU A 124 -7.55 6.27 -11.23
N HIS A 125 -7.96 7.51 -11.52
CA HIS A 125 -7.41 8.68 -10.82
C HIS A 125 -7.73 8.66 -9.33
N TYR A 126 -8.98 8.31 -8.99
CA TYR A 126 -9.43 8.12 -7.61
C TYR A 126 -8.54 7.12 -6.87
N ARG A 127 -8.35 5.92 -7.44
CA ARG A 127 -7.55 4.85 -6.84
C ARG A 127 -6.09 5.25 -6.64
N LYS A 128 -5.49 5.91 -7.64
CA LYS A 128 -4.12 6.41 -7.53
C LYS A 128 -3.98 7.47 -6.42
N LYS A 129 -4.93 8.38 -6.32
CA LYS A 129 -4.92 9.43 -5.28
C LYS A 129 -5.10 8.80 -3.88
N ALA A 130 -6.02 7.84 -3.75
CA ALA A 130 -6.23 7.07 -2.53
C ALA A 130 -4.96 6.35 -2.09
N MET A 131 -4.30 5.62 -2.99
CA MET A 131 -3.09 4.86 -2.69
C MET A 131 -1.92 5.75 -2.28
N LYS A 132 -1.71 6.89 -2.94
CA LYS A 132 -0.70 7.88 -2.53
C LYS A 132 -0.95 8.39 -1.11
N GLY A 133 -2.22 8.62 -0.76
CA GLY A 133 -2.62 9.04 0.59
C GLY A 133 -2.32 7.97 1.65
N ILE A 134 -2.71 6.73 1.40
CA ILE A 134 -2.41 5.59 2.29
C ILE A 134 -0.90 5.46 2.50
N ARG A 135 -0.13 5.43 1.41
CA ARG A 135 1.35 5.28 1.46
C ARG A 135 2.00 6.38 2.29
N GLU A 136 1.67 7.63 2.03
CA GLU A 136 2.25 8.76 2.75
C GLU A 136 1.94 8.72 4.25
N VAL A 137 0.68 8.48 4.61
CA VAL A 137 0.28 8.46 6.03
C VAL A 137 0.92 7.29 6.76
N LEU A 138 0.88 6.09 6.21
CA LEU A 138 1.46 4.90 6.85
C LEU A 138 2.98 4.98 6.94
N LYS A 139 3.65 5.55 5.93
CA LYS A 139 5.10 5.70 5.91
C LYS A 139 5.61 6.78 6.87
N ASN A 140 4.92 7.94 6.99
CA ASN A 140 5.50 9.14 7.59
C ASN A 140 4.70 9.74 8.75
N HIS A 141 3.42 9.36 8.94
CA HIS A 141 2.51 10.08 9.83
C HIS A 141 1.80 9.22 10.89
N THR A 142 2.18 7.95 11.04
CA THR A 142 1.68 7.10 12.13
C THR A 142 2.20 7.57 13.50
N TYR A 143 1.59 7.12 14.58
CA TYR A 143 2.10 7.40 15.94
C TYR A 143 3.50 6.85 16.15
N THR A 144 3.83 5.69 15.58
CA THR A 144 5.18 5.12 15.59
C THR A 144 6.19 6.06 14.94
N GLN A 145 5.88 6.62 13.77
CA GLN A 145 6.75 7.58 13.10
C GLN A 145 6.92 8.89 13.88
N ARG A 146 5.86 9.35 14.55
CA ARG A 146 5.94 10.52 15.43
C ARG A 146 6.80 10.25 16.66
N LEU A 147 6.67 9.05 17.24
CA LEU A 147 7.53 8.63 18.37
C LEU A 147 8.99 8.55 17.92
N ASN A 148 9.29 7.94 16.78
CA ASN A 148 10.64 7.91 16.22
C ASN A 148 11.25 9.31 16.08
N LYS A 149 10.46 10.29 15.60
CA LYS A 149 10.92 11.70 15.50
C LYS A 149 11.21 12.32 16.86
N ILE A 150 10.46 11.98 17.91
CA ILE A 150 10.71 12.45 19.28
C ILE A 150 12.00 11.81 19.80
N VAL A 151 12.14 10.51 19.64
CA VAL A 151 13.31 9.74 20.07
C VAL A 151 14.59 10.26 19.42
N ASP A 152 14.56 10.57 18.12
CA ASP A 152 15.67 11.20 17.40
C ASP A 152 16.05 12.57 18.01
N LYS A 153 15.05 13.41 18.30
CA LYS A 153 15.28 14.75 18.84
C LYS A 153 15.89 14.76 20.23
N ILE A 154 15.62 13.74 21.04
CA ILE A 154 16.18 13.60 22.40
C ILE A 154 17.46 12.75 22.42
N GLY A 155 17.96 12.32 21.25
CA GLY A 155 19.23 11.61 21.12
C GLY A 155 19.21 10.15 21.58
N LEU A 156 18.04 9.50 21.65
CA LEU A 156 17.95 8.08 21.98
C LEU A 156 18.11 7.24 20.72
N ASN A 157 18.89 6.16 20.80
CA ASN A 157 19.14 5.21 19.71
C ASN A 157 18.10 4.09 19.68
N PHE A 158 16.82 4.44 19.66
CA PHE A 158 15.74 3.49 19.53
C PHE A 158 14.79 3.93 18.42
N LYS A 159 14.63 3.07 17.39
CA LYS A 159 13.66 3.29 16.32
C LYS A 159 12.89 2.01 16.07
N SER A 160 11.59 2.15 15.95
CA SER A 160 10.75 1.09 15.43
C SER A 160 10.76 1.18 13.90
N GLU A 161 11.19 0.12 13.25
CA GLU A 161 11.24 0.00 11.79
C GLU A 161 10.27 -1.08 11.32
N LEU A 162 9.85 -0.97 10.06
CA LEU A 162 9.11 -2.05 9.41
C LEU A 162 10.01 -3.30 9.26
N PRO A 163 9.42 -4.51 9.28
CA PRO A 163 10.17 -5.76 9.26
C PRO A 163 11.08 -5.90 8.04
N ARG A 164 12.24 -6.55 8.19
CA ARG A 164 13.10 -6.89 7.06
C ARG A 164 12.46 -7.95 6.18
N VAL A 165 12.63 -7.79 4.85
CA VAL A 165 12.15 -8.74 3.84
C VAL A 165 13.31 -9.27 3.01
N THR A 166 13.38 -10.59 2.82
CA THR A 166 14.24 -11.21 1.82
C THR A 166 13.46 -11.37 0.51
N VAL A 167 13.97 -10.77 -0.56
CA VAL A 167 13.50 -11.04 -1.92
C VAL A 167 14.24 -12.26 -2.43
N LEU A 168 13.51 -13.29 -2.83
CA LEU A 168 14.02 -14.50 -3.44
C LEU A 168 13.86 -14.42 -4.95
N GLY A 169 14.86 -14.84 -5.71
CA GLY A 169 14.78 -14.97 -7.16
C GLY A 169 15.60 -16.12 -7.69
N PHE A 170 15.18 -16.67 -8.82
CA PHE A 170 15.92 -17.72 -9.54
C PHE A 170 16.54 -17.11 -10.81
N ALA A 171 17.79 -17.48 -11.11
CA ALA A 171 18.48 -17.07 -12.30
C ALA A 171 19.04 -18.29 -13.05
N ASN A 172 18.49 -18.54 -14.23
CA ASN A 172 18.91 -19.61 -15.15
C ASN A 172 19.79 -19.08 -16.29
N SER A 173 20.02 -17.77 -16.32
CA SER A 173 20.91 -17.07 -17.25
C SER A 173 21.46 -15.78 -16.63
N GLU A 174 22.51 -15.24 -17.25
CA GLU A 174 23.08 -13.94 -16.87
C GLU A 174 22.06 -12.79 -17.01
N GLU A 175 21.24 -12.83 -18.05
CA GLU A 175 20.18 -11.83 -18.28
C GLU A 175 19.15 -11.83 -17.14
N GLU A 176 18.65 -13.01 -16.74
CA GLU A 176 17.71 -13.14 -15.62
C GLU A 176 18.33 -12.65 -14.30
N PHE A 177 19.60 -12.96 -14.07
CA PHE A 177 20.33 -12.48 -12.90
C PHE A 177 20.35 -10.95 -12.84
N HIS A 178 20.79 -10.30 -13.91
CA HIS A 178 20.83 -8.84 -13.95
C HIS A 178 19.45 -8.18 -13.89
N ASN A 179 18.44 -8.82 -14.46
CA ASN A 179 17.05 -8.34 -14.35
C ASN A 179 16.51 -8.41 -12.91
N LEU A 180 16.84 -9.45 -12.15
CA LEU A 180 16.49 -9.54 -10.73
C LEU A 180 17.18 -8.44 -9.91
N ILE A 181 18.46 -8.18 -10.13
CA ILE A 181 19.18 -7.07 -9.50
C ILE A 181 18.46 -5.74 -9.78
N LYS A 182 18.15 -5.44 -11.04
CA LYS A 182 17.45 -4.19 -11.42
C LYS A 182 16.08 -4.07 -10.75
N LYS A 183 15.27 -5.15 -10.73
CA LYS A 183 13.97 -5.18 -10.07
C LYS A 183 14.09 -4.90 -8.57
N PHE A 184 15.09 -5.48 -7.91
CA PHE A 184 15.37 -5.29 -6.49
C PHE A 184 15.87 -3.88 -6.17
N GLU A 185 16.83 -3.36 -6.92
CA GLU A 185 17.39 -2.02 -6.72
C GLU A 185 16.34 -0.92 -6.92
N LYS A 186 15.41 -1.11 -7.85
CA LYS A 186 14.30 -0.19 -8.10
C LYS A 186 13.36 -0.04 -6.90
N GLN A 187 13.28 -1.04 -5.99
CA GLN A 187 12.35 -1.00 -4.87
C GLN A 187 12.67 0.09 -3.85
N THR A 188 11.69 0.94 -3.54
CA THR A 188 11.83 2.05 -2.58
C THR A 188 11.84 1.60 -1.11
N TYR A 189 11.40 0.38 -0.81
CA TYR A 189 11.53 -0.21 0.51
C TYR A 189 12.99 -0.43 0.88
N GLN A 190 13.46 0.10 2.02
CA GLN A 190 14.88 0.11 2.35
C GLN A 190 15.34 -1.11 3.17
N ASN A 191 14.48 -1.64 4.06
CA ASN A 191 14.84 -2.76 4.93
C ASN A 191 14.67 -4.12 4.21
N LYS A 192 15.44 -4.29 3.12
CA LYS A 192 15.37 -5.45 2.22
C LYS A 192 16.72 -6.08 1.99
N GLU A 193 16.73 -7.35 1.61
CA GLU A 193 17.89 -8.04 1.04
C GLU A 193 17.43 -8.91 -0.14
N LEU A 194 18.34 -9.20 -1.06
CA LEU A 194 18.12 -10.06 -2.21
C LEU A 194 18.87 -11.36 -2.04
N CYS A 195 18.21 -12.46 -2.32
CA CYS A 195 18.78 -13.79 -2.34
C CYS A 195 18.54 -14.42 -3.71
N ILE A 196 19.60 -14.62 -4.50
CA ILE A 196 19.52 -15.17 -5.85
C ILE A 196 20.04 -16.61 -5.84
N LEU A 197 19.18 -17.51 -6.29
CA LEU A 197 19.50 -18.91 -6.56
C LEU A 197 19.93 -19.02 -8.02
N ILE A 198 21.23 -19.29 -8.22
CA ILE A 198 21.84 -19.37 -9.55
C ILE A 198 21.88 -20.84 -9.99
N ASP A 199 21.38 -21.12 -11.18
CA ASP A 199 21.59 -22.40 -11.84
C ASP A 199 22.95 -22.45 -12.55
N LEU A 200 23.34 -23.64 -13.02
CA LEU A 200 24.61 -23.85 -13.73
C LEU A 200 24.47 -23.42 -15.20
N PHE A 201 24.97 -22.24 -15.52
CA PHE A 201 25.05 -21.71 -16.89
C PHE A 201 26.44 -21.08 -17.14
N PRO A 202 26.87 -20.84 -18.39
CA PRO A 202 28.16 -20.19 -18.67
C PRO A 202 28.28 -18.83 -17.94
N GLY A 203 29.36 -18.62 -17.18
CA GLY A 203 29.60 -17.38 -16.42
C GLY A 203 29.03 -17.34 -15.01
N TYR A 204 28.26 -18.33 -14.55
CA TYR A 204 27.62 -18.30 -13.22
C TYR A 204 28.61 -18.12 -12.05
N LEU A 205 29.84 -18.66 -12.14
CA LEU A 205 30.85 -18.52 -11.10
C LEU A 205 31.34 -17.08 -10.93
N GLU A 206 31.45 -16.33 -12.03
CA GLU A 206 31.82 -14.92 -11.99
C GLU A 206 30.75 -14.09 -11.30
N LEU A 207 29.48 -14.31 -11.63
CA LEU A 207 28.34 -13.68 -10.96
C LEU A 207 28.27 -14.04 -9.48
N PHE A 208 28.44 -15.34 -9.15
CA PHE A 208 28.45 -15.82 -7.78
C PHE A 208 29.53 -15.12 -6.94
N ASN A 209 30.73 -14.93 -7.48
CA ASN A 209 31.83 -14.29 -6.77
C ASN A 209 31.70 -12.77 -6.68
N SER A 210 31.10 -12.12 -7.68
CA SER A 210 31.06 -10.66 -7.79
C SER A 210 29.95 -10.01 -6.97
N TYR A 211 28.84 -10.72 -6.70
CA TYR A 211 27.62 -10.15 -6.13
C TYR A 211 27.30 -10.56 -4.69
N ASN A 212 28.27 -11.07 -3.94
CA ASN A 212 28.10 -11.34 -2.51
C ASN A 212 28.46 -10.10 -1.67
N ASN A 213 27.45 -9.32 -1.26
CA ASN A 213 27.61 -8.12 -0.44
C ASN A 213 26.58 -8.08 0.70
N LYS A 214 26.49 -6.99 1.43
CA LYS A 214 25.58 -6.84 2.58
C LYS A 214 24.08 -7.07 2.24
N ASN A 215 23.67 -6.67 1.04
CA ASN A 215 22.24 -6.66 0.65
C ASN A 215 21.91 -7.66 -0.48
N VAL A 216 22.90 -8.24 -1.13
CA VAL A 216 22.73 -9.24 -2.19
C VAL A 216 23.55 -10.47 -1.83
N LYS A 217 22.90 -11.61 -1.77
CA LYS A 217 23.49 -12.93 -1.51
C LYS A 217 23.19 -13.84 -2.69
N THR A 218 24.18 -14.56 -3.13
CA THR A 218 24.06 -15.52 -4.23
C THR A 218 24.31 -16.94 -3.71
N PHE A 219 23.52 -17.88 -4.20
CA PHE A 219 23.63 -19.30 -3.84
C PHE A 219 23.50 -20.14 -5.11
N ILE A 220 24.25 -21.24 -5.16
CA ILE A 220 24.13 -22.21 -6.25
C ILE A 220 23.00 -23.17 -5.93
N LYS A 221 22.01 -23.26 -6.80
CA LYS A 221 20.77 -24.04 -6.60
C LYS A 221 21.03 -25.51 -6.24
N SER A 222 22.03 -26.15 -6.83
CA SER A 222 22.37 -27.54 -6.57
C SER A 222 22.89 -27.84 -5.15
N TYR A 223 23.24 -26.83 -4.34
CA TYR A 223 23.72 -27.03 -2.97
C TYR A 223 22.62 -26.94 -1.89
N PHE A 224 21.37 -26.71 -2.28
CA PHE A 224 20.26 -26.54 -1.32
C PHE A 224 19.84 -27.81 -0.57
N HIS A 225 20.22 -28.97 -1.05
CA HIS A 225 19.98 -30.23 -0.34
C HIS A 225 20.63 -30.30 1.07
N ASN A 226 21.51 -29.35 1.39
CA ASN A 226 22.14 -29.23 2.69
C ASN A 226 21.26 -28.57 3.77
N TYR A 227 20.15 -27.92 3.38
CA TYR A 227 19.21 -27.28 4.30
C TYR A 227 17.90 -28.06 4.36
N GLN A 228 17.36 -28.24 5.57
CA GLN A 228 16.09 -28.98 5.73
C GLN A 228 14.88 -28.07 5.48
N ASN A 229 14.95 -26.82 5.97
CA ASN A 229 13.85 -25.86 5.84
C ASN A 229 14.37 -24.45 5.57
N ILE A 230 13.46 -23.57 5.15
CA ILE A 230 13.79 -22.19 4.73
C ILE A 230 14.38 -21.34 5.87
N LYS A 231 14.02 -21.62 7.13
CA LYS A 231 14.51 -20.85 8.30
C LYS A 231 15.98 -21.16 8.64
N GLU A 232 16.47 -22.32 8.27
CA GLU A 232 17.90 -22.64 8.42
C GLU A 232 18.75 -21.81 7.45
N TRP A 233 18.17 -21.41 6.35
CA TRP A 233 18.84 -20.67 5.30
C TRP A 233 18.63 -19.13 5.41
N LEU A 234 17.39 -18.68 5.60
CA LEU A 234 17.03 -17.26 5.66
C LEU A 234 16.59 -16.86 7.06
N ASN A 235 17.10 -15.74 7.56
CA ASN A 235 16.83 -15.25 8.91
C ASN A 235 16.09 -13.90 8.91
N THR A 236 15.10 -13.75 8.03
CA THR A 236 14.24 -12.55 7.98
C THR A 236 12.81 -12.94 8.31
N PRO A 237 12.03 -12.04 8.93
CA PRO A 237 10.64 -12.35 9.27
C PRO A 237 9.73 -12.51 8.07
N TYR A 238 10.05 -11.83 6.95
CA TYR A 238 9.27 -11.86 5.72
C TYR A 238 10.12 -12.25 4.51
N CYS A 239 9.46 -12.88 3.54
CA CYS A 239 10.02 -13.19 2.24
C CYS A 239 9.06 -12.75 1.13
N ALA A 240 9.62 -12.43 -0.03
CA ALA A 240 8.91 -12.22 -1.30
C ALA A 240 9.62 -13.01 -2.38
N TYR A 241 8.89 -13.46 -3.39
CA TYR A 241 9.49 -14.07 -4.58
C TYR A 241 9.33 -13.14 -5.78
N PHE A 242 10.44 -12.82 -6.45
CA PHE A 242 10.42 -12.07 -7.70
C PHE A 242 10.60 -13.02 -8.89
N SER A 243 9.53 -13.16 -9.67
CA SER A 243 9.56 -13.90 -10.94
C SER A 243 10.36 -13.12 -12.01
N SER A 244 11.12 -13.81 -12.83
CA SER A 244 11.80 -13.20 -13.98
C SER A 244 10.80 -12.62 -14.98
N ASN A 245 9.63 -13.24 -15.12
CA ASN A 245 8.60 -12.90 -16.10
C ASN A 245 7.72 -11.72 -15.70
N ASP A 246 7.64 -11.37 -14.41
CA ASP A 246 6.70 -10.40 -13.90
C ASP A 246 7.32 -8.99 -13.79
N TYR A 247 6.47 -7.97 -13.78
CA TYR A 247 6.87 -6.60 -13.55
C TYR A 247 6.61 -6.22 -12.08
N TYR A 248 7.61 -5.57 -11.47
CA TYR A 248 7.53 -5.02 -10.10
C TYR A 248 7.86 -3.53 -10.15
N GLY A 249 6.86 -2.68 -9.90
CA GLY A 249 7.03 -1.23 -9.77
C GLY A 249 7.82 -0.87 -8.51
N GLU A 250 8.34 0.35 -8.46
CA GLU A 250 9.26 0.80 -7.40
C GLU A 250 8.67 0.71 -5.97
N ASN A 251 7.35 0.85 -5.82
CA ASN A 251 6.67 0.82 -4.54
C ASN A 251 6.01 -0.53 -4.20
N TYR A 252 6.24 -1.57 -5.01
CA TYR A 252 5.63 -2.89 -4.78
C TYR A 252 5.88 -3.44 -3.37
N LEU A 253 7.16 -3.54 -2.98
CA LEU A 253 7.51 -4.01 -1.64
C LEU A 253 7.06 -3.04 -0.54
N LEU A 254 7.20 -1.74 -0.77
CA LEU A 254 6.80 -0.74 0.22
C LEU A 254 5.32 -0.85 0.56
N ASP A 255 4.44 -0.93 -0.44
CA ASP A 255 3.00 -1.00 -0.23
C ASP A 255 2.58 -2.27 0.51
N LEU A 256 3.17 -3.42 0.17
CA LEU A 256 2.90 -4.67 0.87
C LEU A 256 3.44 -4.67 2.31
N MET A 257 4.63 -4.13 2.54
CA MET A 257 5.22 -4.05 3.87
C MET A 257 4.54 -3.01 4.77
N LEU A 258 4.00 -1.92 4.22
CA LEU A 258 3.16 -0.98 4.97
C LEU A 258 1.88 -1.65 5.48
N SER A 259 1.35 -2.62 4.75
CA SER A 259 0.15 -3.35 5.16
C SER A 259 0.36 -4.20 6.41
N THR A 260 1.59 -4.57 6.75
CA THR A 260 1.91 -5.25 8.02
C THR A 260 1.57 -4.41 9.26
N THR A 261 1.30 -3.10 9.10
CA THR A 261 0.95 -2.20 10.20
C THR A 261 -0.52 -2.27 10.60
N PHE A 262 -1.39 -2.80 9.74
CA PHE A 262 -2.83 -2.87 9.99
C PHE A 262 -3.47 -4.26 9.76
N THR A 263 -2.73 -5.22 9.23
CA THR A 263 -3.14 -6.63 9.17
C THR A 263 -2.06 -7.53 9.75
N ASP A 264 -2.46 -8.58 10.45
CA ASP A 264 -1.58 -9.62 11.00
C ASP A 264 -1.54 -10.88 10.14
N SER A 265 -2.01 -10.78 8.88
CA SER A 265 -2.01 -11.88 7.92
C SER A 265 -0.65 -12.52 7.75
N GLU A 266 -0.64 -13.82 7.50
CA GLU A 266 0.58 -14.57 7.18
C GLU A 266 1.08 -14.25 5.76
N VAL A 267 0.16 -13.92 4.85
CA VAL A 267 0.45 -13.54 3.47
C VAL A 267 -0.25 -12.25 3.12
N ILE A 268 0.47 -11.32 2.52
CA ILE A 268 -0.05 -10.05 1.99
C ILE A 268 0.37 -9.98 0.54
N GLY A 269 -0.60 -9.82 -0.36
CA GLY A 269 -0.30 -9.84 -1.79
C GLY A 269 -1.30 -9.05 -2.62
N LYS A 270 -1.25 -9.24 -3.93
CA LYS A 270 -2.11 -8.56 -4.89
C LYS A 270 -3.01 -9.58 -5.59
N ARG A 271 -4.23 -9.79 -5.05
CA ARG A 271 -5.25 -10.63 -5.70
C ARG A 271 -5.78 -9.94 -6.94
N ASN A 272 -6.22 -8.70 -6.81
CA ASN A 272 -6.44 -7.81 -7.95
C ASN A 272 -5.08 -7.31 -8.44
N HIS A 273 -4.79 -7.48 -9.71
CA HIS A 273 -3.56 -7.03 -10.36
C HIS A 273 -3.76 -6.94 -11.87
N PHE A 274 -2.78 -6.39 -12.56
CA PHE A 274 -2.73 -6.42 -14.01
C PHE A 274 -1.97 -7.66 -14.50
N ALA A 275 -2.46 -8.25 -15.60
CA ALA A 275 -1.75 -9.27 -16.36
C ALA A 275 -1.44 -8.72 -17.76
N TYR A 276 -0.27 -9.07 -18.31
CA TYR A 276 0.14 -8.69 -19.65
C TYR A 276 -0.14 -9.84 -20.62
N ILE A 277 -1.19 -9.69 -21.44
CA ILE A 277 -1.69 -10.70 -22.36
C ILE A 277 -1.83 -10.07 -23.74
N ASP A 278 -1.26 -10.68 -24.77
CA ASP A 278 -1.32 -10.20 -26.16
C ASP A 278 -0.98 -8.71 -26.31
N ASN A 279 0.08 -8.28 -25.65
CA ASN A 279 0.57 -6.88 -25.62
C ASN A 279 -0.41 -5.86 -25.00
N LYS A 280 -1.35 -6.33 -24.17
CA LYS A 280 -2.33 -5.49 -23.48
C LYS A 280 -2.32 -5.74 -21.98
N LEU A 281 -2.60 -4.70 -21.23
CA LEU A 281 -2.88 -4.81 -19.80
C LEU A 281 -4.34 -5.22 -19.61
N VAL A 282 -4.53 -6.31 -18.89
CA VAL A 282 -5.86 -6.83 -18.52
C VAL A 282 -5.91 -6.87 -16.99
N GLU A 283 -6.94 -6.28 -16.39
CA GLU A 283 -7.15 -6.36 -14.95
C GLU A 283 -7.74 -7.72 -14.57
N SER A 284 -7.10 -8.39 -13.61
CA SER A 284 -7.47 -9.70 -13.10
C SER A 284 -8.07 -9.58 -11.71
N HIS A 285 -9.14 -10.34 -11.42
CA HIS A 285 -9.79 -10.38 -10.10
C HIS A 285 -10.23 -9.01 -9.57
N THR A 286 -10.94 -8.25 -10.40
CA THR A 286 -11.50 -6.95 -10.04
C THR A 286 -12.30 -7.00 -8.72
N ASN A 287 -12.25 -5.91 -7.94
CA ASN A 287 -12.92 -5.76 -6.64
C ASN A 287 -12.36 -6.60 -5.48
N SER A 288 -11.13 -7.14 -5.60
CA SER A 288 -10.46 -7.86 -4.51
C SER A 288 -9.29 -7.05 -3.95
N GLU A 289 -9.55 -5.81 -3.52
CA GLU A 289 -8.56 -4.91 -2.91
C GLU A 289 -8.90 -4.63 -1.46
N TYR A 290 -7.90 -4.61 -0.58
CA TYR A 290 -8.01 -4.35 0.86
C TYR A 290 -9.00 -5.26 1.59
N GLU A 291 -8.97 -6.56 1.24
CA GLU A 291 -9.83 -7.57 1.85
C GLU A 291 -9.09 -8.89 2.12
N TYR A 292 -9.65 -9.73 2.98
CA TYR A 292 -9.17 -11.10 3.18
C TYR A 292 -9.64 -11.98 2.02
N VAL A 293 -8.71 -12.76 1.46
CA VAL A 293 -8.95 -13.59 0.27
C VAL A 293 -8.59 -15.05 0.53
N HIS A 294 -9.05 -15.94 -0.35
CA HIS A 294 -8.83 -17.39 -0.23
C HIS A 294 -7.59 -17.89 -0.97
N ASN A 295 -7.04 -17.06 -1.83
CA ASN A 295 -5.85 -17.39 -2.59
C ASN A 295 -5.05 -16.16 -2.98
N LEU A 296 -3.72 -16.32 -2.99
CA LEU A 296 -2.73 -15.37 -3.51
C LEU A 296 -1.62 -16.15 -4.20
N LYS A 297 -1.09 -15.63 -5.31
CA LYS A 297 0.09 -16.20 -5.95
C LYS A 297 1.35 -15.81 -5.17
N ILE A 298 2.33 -16.71 -5.12
CA ILE A 298 3.58 -16.42 -4.41
C ILE A 298 4.34 -15.25 -5.04
N ALA A 299 4.35 -15.14 -6.37
CA ALA A 299 5.02 -14.08 -7.11
C ALA A 299 4.40 -12.68 -6.89
N SER A 300 3.14 -12.60 -6.48
CA SER A 300 2.45 -11.34 -6.19
C SER A 300 2.35 -11.02 -4.70
N SER A 301 3.16 -11.66 -3.83
CA SER A 301 2.97 -11.60 -2.38
C SER A 301 4.28 -11.41 -1.61
N VAL A 302 4.14 -10.85 -0.40
CA VAL A 302 5.09 -11.01 0.71
C VAL A 302 4.44 -11.93 1.75
N PHE A 303 5.23 -12.75 2.42
CA PHE A 303 4.74 -13.73 3.36
C PHE A 303 5.67 -13.91 4.54
N LYS A 304 5.11 -14.25 5.71
CA LYS A 304 5.89 -14.60 6.89
C LYS A 304 6.62 -15.92 6.65
N MET A 305 7.90 -15.98 6.99
CA MET A 305 8.72 -17.19 6.82
C MET A 305 8.16 -18.41 7.56
N ASP A 306 7.43 -18.16 8.63
CA ASP A 306 6.84 -19.22 9.47
C ASP A 306 5.83 -20.09 8.74
N ILE A 307 5.20 -19.57 7.68
CA ILE A 307 4.19 -20.31 6.90
C ILE A 307 4.79 -21.60 6.28
N PHE A 308 6.09 -21.60 5.98
CA PHE A 308 6.81 -22.72 5.38
C PHE A 308 7.69 -23.50 6.36
N SER A 309 7.54 -23.30 7.66
CA SER A 309 8.41 -23.90 8.68
C SER A 309 8.42 -25.43 8.71
N LYS A 310 7.39 -26.07 8.17
CA LYS A 310 7.25 -27.53 8.13
C LYS A 310 7.58 -28.16 6.77
N GLU A 311 7.90 -27.33 5.77
CA GLU A 311 8.17 -27.81 4.42
C GLU A 311 9.65 -28.09 4.22
N ASN A 312 9.94 -29.13 3.43
CA ASN A 312 11.28 -29.38 2.94
C ASN A 312 11.70 -28.25 2.00
N LEU A 313 12.90 -27.71 2.16
CA LEU A 313 13.35 -26.55 1.38
C LEU A 313 13.45 -26.85 -0.11
N SER A 314 13.93 -28.03 -0.51
CA SER A 314 14.07 -28.40 -1.92
C SER A 314 12.71 -28.48 -2.62
N ASP A 315 11.72 -29.08 -1.95
CA ASP A 315 10.35 -29.19 -2.46
C ASP A 315 9.71 -27.81 -2.57
N LEU A 316 9.85 -26.99 -1.54
CA LEU A 316 9.36 -25.61 -1.52
C LEU A 316 9.92 -24.77 -2.68
N LEU A 317 11.24 -24.82 -2.91
CA LEU A 317 11.89 -24.07 -3.99
C LEU A 317 11.39 -24.53 -5.38
N SER A 318 11.24 -25.84 -5.56
CA SER A 318 10.66 -26.41 -6.80
C SER A 318 9.22 -25.95 -7.02
N ASP A 319 8.42 -25.90 -5.96
CA ASP A 319 7.03 -25.46 -6.01
C ASP A 319 6.92 -23.95 -6.31
N ILE A 320 7.79 -23.12 -5.73
CA ILE A 320 7.87 -21.69 -6.01
C ILE A 320 8.15 -21.45 -7.50
N GLU A 321 9.13 -22.15 -8.07
CA GLU A 321 9.45 -22.07 -9.51
C GLU A 321 8.26 -22.46 -10.40
N LYS A 322 7.46 -23.44 -9.98
CA LYS A 322 6.26 -23.90 -10.69
C LYS A 322 5.05 -22.99 -10.51
N GLY A 323 5.17 -21.88 -9.78
CA GLY A 323 4.09 -20.93 -9.57
C GLY A 323 3.14 -21.31 -8.43
N LYS A 324 3.68 -21.83 -7.31
CA LYS A 324 2.92 -22.13 -6.08
C LYS A 324 2.00 -20.99 -5.69
N ASP A 325 0.85 -21.32 -5.14
CA ASP A 325 -0.10 -20.40 -4.54
C ASP A 325 -0.34 -20.72 -3.05
N PHE A 326 -1.07 -19.82 -2.37
CA PHE A 326 -1.36 -19.96 -0.94
C PHE A 326 -2.74 -20.57 -0.63
N SER A 327 -3.47 -21.13 -1.61
CA SER A 327 -4.79 -21.71 -1.38
C SER A 327 -4.77 -22.92 -0.41
N GLY A 328 -3.70 -23.72 -0.45
CA GLY A 328 -3.47 -24.81 0.49
C GLY A 328 -3.30 -24.35 1.93
N TYR A 329 -2.57 -23.28 2.14
CA TYR A 329 -2.34 -22.68 3.47
C TYR A 329 -3.58 -21.99 4.02
N TYR A 330 -4.38 -21.35 3.16
CA TYR A 330 -5.69 -20.83 3.54
C TYR A 330 -6.58 -21.94 4.12
N LYS A 331 -6.64 -23.10 3.45
CA LYS A 331 -7.40 -24.26 3.96
C LYS A 331 -6.90 -24.80 5.30
N GLN A 332 -5.64 -24.53 5.63
CA GLN A 332 -5.01 -24.87 6.91
C GLN A 332 -5.17 -23.77 7.99
N GLY A 333 -5.88 -22.68 7.67
CA GLY A 333 -6.20 -21.60 8.59
C GLY A 333 -5.31 -20.35 8.49
N SER A 334 -4.38 -20.28 7.54
CA SER A 334 -3.59 -19.07 7.31
C SER A 334 -4.47 -17.95 6.75
N ARG A 335 -4.22 -16.72 7.19
CA ARG A 335 -4.93 -15.53 6.71
C ARG A 335 -4.15 -14.89 5.57
N LEU A 336 -4.86 -14.64 4.48
CA LEU A 336 -4.34 -14.02 3.28
C LEU A 336 -5.05 -12.68 3.07
N PHE A 337 -4.29 -11.60 2.91
CA PHE A 337 -4.81 -10.26 2.70
C PHE A 337 -4.41 -9.73 1.33
N SER A 338 -5.39 -9.29 0.56
CA SER A 338 -5.18 -8.63 -0.72
C SER A 338 -5.03 -7.12 -0.53
N ASN A 339 -3.94 -6.56 -1.06
CA ASN A 339 -3.67 -5.13 -1.09
C ASN A 339 -4.25 -4.48 -2.38
N ASP A 340 -3.76 -3.31 -2.74
CA ASP A 340 -4.08 -2.61 -4.00
C ASP A 340 -3.57 -3.37 -5.24
N LYS A 341 -4.04 -2.97 -6.44
CA LYS A 341 -3.70 -3.60 -7.72
C LYS A 341 -2.44 -3.06 -8.42
N PHE A 342 -1.86 -1.98 -7.91
CA PHE A 342 -0.77 -1.26 -8.58
C PHE A 342 0.61 -1.83 -8.29
N ASN A 343 1.60 -1.37 -9.06
CA ASN A 343 3.02 -1.75 -8.91
C ASN A 343 3.34 -3.24 -9.15
N TYR A 344 2.40 -4.03 -9.71
CA TYR A 344 2.64 -5.42 -10.10
C TYR A 344 1.90 -5.76 -11.40
N VAL A 345 2.58 -6.47 -12.31
CA VAL A 345 1.96 -7.03 -13.52
C VAL A 345 2.47 -8.45 -13.74
N GLU A 346 1.54 -9.40 -13.76
CA GLU A 346 1.83 -10.77 -14.15
C GLU A 346 2.24 -10.84 -15.62
N ASN A 347 3.33 -11.55 -15.94
CA ASN A 347 3.94 -11.63 -17.28
C ASN A 347 4.33 -10.26 -17.87
N GLY A 348 4.52 -9.26 -17.04
CA GLY A 348 4.81 -7.88 -17.44
C GLY A 348 6.29 -7.54 -17.58
N GLY A 349 7.20 -8.53 -17.48
CA GLY A 349 8.64 -8.28 -17.48
C GLY A 349 9.20 -7.61 -18.76
N SER A 350 8.48 -7.71 -19.87
CA SER A 350 8.83 -7.10 -21.16
C SER A 350 8.19 -5.74 -21.42
N ILE A 351 7.37 -5.20 -20.49
CA ILE A 351 6.68 -3.92 -20.69
C ILE A 351 7.70 -2.77 -20.69
N THR A 352 7.75 -2.02 -21.79
CA THR A 352 8.57 -0.81 -21.95
C THR A 352 7.77 0.42 -22.32
N ALA A 353 6.49 0.25 -22.71
CA ALA A 353 5.64 1.35 -23.13
C ALA A 353 5.28 2.26 -21.95
N MET A 354 5.69 3.54 -22.00
CA MET A 354 5.48 4.51 -20.92
C MET A 354 4.01 4.74 -20.58
N GLU A 355 3.11 4.63 -21.55
CA GLU A 355 1.66 4.77 -21.32
C GLU A 355 1.12 3.63 -20.46
N GLN A 356 1.58 2.40 -20.69
CA GLN A 356 1.20 1.24 -19.89
C GLN A 356 1.80 1.33 -18.48
N LEU A 357 3.06 1.74 -18.36
CA LEU A 357 3.71 1.95 -17.06
C LEU A 357 2.99 3.00 -16.22
N LYS A 358 2.52 4.11 -16.83
CA LYS A 358 1.74 5.12 -16.12
C LYS A 358 0.42 4.60 -15.55
N GLN A 359 -0.20 3.58 -16.13
CA GLN A 359 -1.41 2.96 -15.57
C GLN A 359 -1.13 2.11 -14.32
N ILE A 360 0.07 1.53 -14.24
CA ILE A 360 0.47 0.57 -13.22
C ILE A 360 1.17 1.25 -12.04
N GLU A 361 2.05 2.18 -12.31
CA GLU A 361 2.92 2.81 -11.31
C GLU A 361 2.20 3.94 -10.55
N ILE A 362 2.45 3.99 -9.22
CA ILE A 362 1.96 5.06 -8.35
C ILE A 362 3.09 5.48 -7.41
#